data_8c9929d17f97f220b054c1e36d3dd0dd
#
_entry.id   8c9929d17f97f220b054c1e36d3dd0dd
#
_cell.length_a   1.000
_cell.length_b   1.000
_cell.length_c   1.000
_cell.angle_alpha   90.00
_cell.angle_beta   90.00
_cell.angle_gamma   90.00
#
_symmetry.space_group_name_H-M   'P 1'
#
loop_
_entity.id
_entity.type
_entity.pdbx_description
1 polymer ?
#
loop_
_entity_poly.entity_id
_entity_poly.type
_entity_poly.pdbx_seq_one_letter_code
_entity_poly.pdbx_strand_id
1 'polypeptide(L)'
;EVDVELNISCPNVLHYKNYVHGIEHFLNGERKVIVKLKPDTSDQMLEHLMHKGFNIFHCCNTMMTEKGAMSGIGLRPYVTQMMSTIQFFKRESEIICGGGIETLADIKYYGDLGAHGFSLGTVCFHPFKLSKLLNSLPEQTDYDLAH
;
A
#
# COMPACT_ATOMS: atom_id res chain seq x y z
N GLU A 1 10.28 -15.22 -12.56
CA GLU A 1 9.61 -15.32 -11.25
C GLU A 1 8.39 -14.39 -11.20
N VAL A 2 7.45 -14.66 -10.29
CA VAL A 2 6.23 -13.85 -10.12
C VAL A 2 6.39 -12.99 -8.88
N ASP A 3 6.09 -11.69 -8.98
CA ASP A 3 6.02 -10.77 -7.83
C ASP A 3 4.95 -11.22 -6.84
N VAL A 4 5.18 -11.01 -5.56
CA VAL A 4 4.26 -11.44 -4.51
C VAL A 4 3.89 -10.29 -3.56
N GLU A 5 2.63 -10.25 -3.14
CA GLU A 5 2.17 -9.38 -2.05
C GLU A 5 1.91 -10.23 -0.80
N LEU A 6 2.65 -9.95 0.27
CA LEU A 6 2.47 -10.55 1.58
C LEU A 6 1.43 -9.73 2.37
N ASN A 7 0.23 -10.27 2.47
CA ASN A 7 -0.84 -9.63 3.23
C ASN A 7 -0.71 -9.92 4.72
N ILE A 8 0.14 -9.19 5.42
CA ILE A 8 0.31 -9.30 6.88
C ILE A 8 -0.74 -8.49 7.65
N SER A 9 -1.70 -7.90 6.95
CA SER A 9 -2.69 -6.97 7.49
C SER A 9 -4.08 -7.57 7.69
N CYS A 10 -4.26 -8.88 7.52
CA CYS A 10 -5.57 -9.53 7.57
C CYS A 10 -6.17 -9.43 8.98
N PRO A 11 -7.31 -8.73 9.18
CA PRO A 11 -7.94 -8.56 10.49
C PRO A 11 -8.49 -9.88 11.07
N ASN A 12 -8.67 -10.89 10.23
CA ASN A 12 -9.21 -12.19 10.61
C ASN A 12 -8.17 -13.16 11.20
N VAL A 13 -6.91 -12.73 11.32
CA VAL A 13 -5.83 -13.57 11.84
C VAL A 13 -5.55 -13.20 13.28
N LEU A 14 -5.98 -14.06 14.21
CA LEU A 14 -5.91 -13.86 15.67
C LEU A 14 -4.48 -13.78 16.25
N HIS A 15 -3.45 -14.23 15.51
CA HIS A 15 -2.07 -14.30 16.01
C HIS A 15 -1.08 -13.62 15.06
N TYR A 16 -1.36 -12.37 14.71
CA TYR A 16 -0.58 -11.53 13.82
C TYR A 16 0.94 -11.54 14.08
N LYS A 17 1.36 -11.54 15.36
CA LYS A 17 2.80 -11.53 15.72
C LYS A 17 3.57 -12.76 15.22
N ASN A 18 2.91 -13.89 14.99
CA ASN A 18 3.57 -15.12 14.56
C ASN A 18 3.79 -15.19 13.05
N TYR A 19 3.08 -14.36 12.25
CA TYR A 19 3.17 -14.41 10.79
C TYR A 19 4.33 -13.58 10.20
N VAL A 20 4.99 -12.78 11.02
CA VAL A 20 6.15 -11.97 10.59
C VAL A 20 7.46 -12.75 10.68
N HIS A 21 7.44 -13.94 11.30
CA HIS A 21 8.61 -14.82 11.36
C HIS A 21 8.73 -15.64 10.07
N GLY A 22 9.91 -15.60 9.46
CA GLY A 22 10.22 -16.39 8.26
C GLY A 22 9.75 -15.78 6.93
N ILE A 23 9.04 -14.65 6.92
CA ILE A 23 8.63 -14.01 5.67
C ILE A 23 9.81 -13.46 4.86
N GLU A 24 10.96 -13.26 5.49
CA GLU A 24 12.22 -12.89 4.82
C GLU A 24 12.68 -13.94 3.80
N HIS A 25 12.23 -15.19 3.89
CA HIS A 25 12.50 -16.22 2.88
C HIS A 25 11.95 -15.85 1.50
N PHE A 26 10.91 -15.02 1.43
CA PHE A 26 10.39 -14.53 0.16
C PHE A 26 11.32 -13.53 -0.53
N LEU A 27 12.26 -12.92 0.19
CA LEU A 27 13.27 -12.01 -0.39
C LEU A 27 14.37 -12.76 -1.14
N ASN A 28 14.41 -14.09 -1.08
CA ASN A 28 15.35 -14.91 -1.82
C ASN A 28 14.87 -15.06 -3.28
N GLY A 29 15.48 -14.32 -4.21
CA GLY A 29 15.17 -14.36 -5.62
C GLY A 29 15.12 -12.97 -6.26
N GLU A 30 14.78 -12.94 -7.54
CA GLU A 30 14.70 -11.69 -8.34
C GLU A 30 13.30 -11.05 -8.32
N ARG A 31 12.34 -11.68 -7.62
CA ARG A 31 10.96 -11.19 -7.54
C ARG A 31 10.84 -9.94 -6.64
N LYS A 32 9.91 -9.07 -6.97
CA LYS A 32 9.49 -8.04 -6.04
C LYS A 32 8.62 -8.64 -4.93
N VAL A 33 8.90 -8.24 -3.69
CA VAL A 33 8.12 -8.65 -2.52
C VAL A 33 7.49 -7.41 -1.90
N ILE A 34 6.19 -7.30 -2.02
CA ILE A 34 5.38 -6.21 -1.51
C ILE A 34 4.82 -6.62 -0.15
N VAL A 35 4.94 -5.78 0.87
CA VAL A 35 4.31 -6.01 2.17
C VAL A 35 3.08 -5.13 2.31
N LYS A 36 1.90 -5.76 2.39
CA LYS A 36 0.65 -5.04 2.63
C LYS A 36 0.45 -4.80 4.10
N LEU A 37 0.38 -3.53 4.46
CA LEU A 37 0.27 -3.04 5.82
C LEU A 37 -1.18 -2.70 6.18
N LYS A 38 -1.53 -2.78 7.47
CA LYS A 38 -2.77 -2.25 7.99
C LYS A 38 -2.58 -0.79 8.45
N PRO A 39 -3.66 0.02 8.46
CA PRO A 39 -3.55 1.45 8.76
C PRO A 39 -2.96 1.79 10.13
N ASP A 40 -3.06 0.89 11.10
CA ASP A 40 -2.55 1.00 12.46
C ASP A 40 -1.25 0.20 12.70
N THR A 41 -0.50 -0.08 11.66
CA THR A 41 0.83 -0.71 11.78
C THR A 41 1.76 0.19 12.58
N SER A 42 2.36 -0.35 13.65
CA SER A 42 3.26 0.43 14.52
C SER A 42 4.59 0.73 13.85
N ASP A 43 5.22 1.84 14.26
CA ASP A 43 6.54 2.25 13.80
C ASP A 43 7.60 1.14 14.05
N GLN A 44 7.52 0.47 15.20
CA GLN A 44 8.41 -0.66 15.51
C GLN A 44 8.27 -1.81 14.52
N MET A 45 7.06 -2.09 14.04
CA MET A 45 6.84 -3.11 13.03
C MET A 45 7.40 -2.69 11.68
N LEU A 46 7.21 -1.44 11.28
CA LEU A 46 7.79 -0.90 10.05
C LEU A 46 9.32 -0.99 10.07
N GLU A 47 9.93 -0.54 11.15
CA GLU A 47 11.38 -0.61 11.34
C GLU A 47 11.88 -2.06 11.28
N HIS A 48 11.18 -2.99 11.95
CA HIS A 48 11.52 -4.41 11.93
C HIS A 48 11.48 -5.01 10.51
N LEU A 49 10.43 -4.69 9.72
CA LEU A 49 10.32 -5.13 8.34
C LEU A 49 11.47 -4.58 7.46
N MET A 50 11.80 -3.31 7.64
CA MET A 50 12.90 -2.68 6.90
C MET A 50 14.26 -3.30 7.25
N HIS A 51 14.51 -3.61 8.54
CA HIS A 51 15.71 -4.33 8.97
C HIS A 51 15.81 -5.74 8.39
N LYS A 52 14.66 -6.39 8.12
CA LYS A 52 14.63 -7.68 7.42
C LYS A 52 14.90 -7.57 5.91
N GLY A 53 14.98 -6.37 5.36
CA GLY A 53 15.28 -6.12 3.95
C GLY A 53 14.08 -5.78 3.08
N PHE A 54 12.86 -5.70 3.63
CA PHE A 54 11.70 -5.24 2.87
C PHE A 54 11.81 -3.75 2.55
N ASN A 55 11.44 -3.40 1.32
CA ASN A 55 11.52 -2.04 0.82
C ASN A 55 10.35 -1.62 -0.08
N ILE A 56 9.36 -2.49 -0.29
CA ILE A 56 8.15 -2.18 -1.05
C ILE A 56 6.95 -2.39 -0.12
N PHE A 57 6.22 -1.31 0.15
CA PHE A 57 5.11 -1.31 1.10
C PHE A 57 3.81 -0.88 0.44
N HIS A 58 2.77 -1.69 0.60
CA HIS A 58 1.42 -1.32 0.22
C HIS A 58 0.69 -0.75 1.44
N CYS A 59 0.58 0.57 1.47
CA CYS A 59 -0.07 1.30 2.55
C CYS A 59 -1.55 1.35 2.26
N CYS A 60 -2.29 0.39 2.74
CA CYS A 60 -3.69 0.43 3.04
C CYS A 60 -4.36 -0.94 3.04
N ASN A 61 -5.16 -1.12 4.05
CA ASN A 61 -6.21 -2.13 4.12
C ASN A 61 -7.37 -1.53 4.92
N THR A 62 -8.51 -2.21 4.93
CA THR A 62 -9.63 -1.87 5.80
C THR A 62 -9.19 -1.87 7.26
N MET A 63 -9.57 -0.84 8.01
CA MET A 63 -9.33 -0.75 9.43
C MET A 63 -10.59 -1.11 10.22
N MET A 64 -10.45 -1.98 11.21
CA MET A 64 -11.54 -2.27 12.13
C MET A 64 -11.63 -1.19 13.20
N THR A 65 -12.81 -0.63 13.40
CA THR A 65 -13.11 0.37 14.43
C THR A 65 -14.27 -0.12 15.30
N GLU A 66 -14.53 0.53 16.42
CA GLU A 66 -15.71 0.23 17.25
C GLU A 66 -17.04 0.38 16.49
N LYS A 67 -17.07 1.18 15.43
CA LYS A 67 -18.25 1.42 14.57
C LYS A 67 -18.31 0.48 13.36
N GLY A 68 -17.38 -0.47 13.26
CA GLY A 68 -17.27 -1.41 12.14
C GLY A 68 -16.05 -1.17 11.25
N ALA A 69 -16.06 -1.77 10.07
CA ALA A 69 -14.96 -1.68 9.11
C ALA A 69 -14.92 -0.30 8.45
N MET A 70 -13.80 0.40 8.58
CA MET A 70 -13.53 1.67 7.90
C MET A 70 -12.75 1.43 6.62
N SER A 71 -13.24 1.99 5.52
CA SER A 71 -12.60 1.93 4.21
C SER A 71 -12.75 3.28 3.47
N GLY A 72 -12.21 3.40 2.27
CA GLY A 72 -12.34 4.60 1.44
C GLY A 72 -11.63 5.81 2.03
N ILE A 73 -12.23 6.99 1.90
CA ILE A 73 -11.62 8.30 2.24
C ILE A 73 -11.24 8.41 3.73
N GLY A 74 -11.94 7.70 4.62
CA GLY A 74 -11.62 7.67 6.05
C GLY A 74 -10.22 7.14 6.37
N LEU A 75 -9.62 6.38 5.48
CA LEU A 75 -8.28 5.83 5.64
C LEU A 75 -7.17 6.84 5.31
N ARG A 76 -7.48 7.93 4.60
CA ARG A 76 -6.47 8.89 4.10
C ARG A 76 -5.52 9.40 5.18
N PRO A 77 -5.96 9.83 6.38
CA PRO A 77 -5.04 10.31 7.42
C PRO A 77 -4.03 9.23 7.85
N TYR A 78 -4.48 7.99 7.99
CA TYR A 78 -3.63 6.85 8.39
C TYR A 78 -2.61 6.50 7.31
N VAL A 79 -3.03 6.46 6.05
CA VAL A 79 -2.15 6.20 4.91
C VAL A 79 -1.08 7.29 4.81
N THR A 80 -1.47 8.57 4.91
CA THR A 80 -0.54 9.70 4.87
C THR A 80 0.48 9.64 6.00
N GLN A 81 0.04 9.33 7.22
CA GLN A 81 0.94 9.16 8.36
C GLN A 81 1.93 8.02 8.13
N MET A 82 1.44 6.86 7.66
CA MET A 82 2.28 5.70 7.38
C MET A 82 3.32 5.98 6.30
N MET A 83 2.94 6.68 5.21
CA MET A 83 3.88 7.11 4.17
C MET A 83 5.01 7.96 4.77
N SER A 84 4.65 8.94 5.60
CA SER A 84 5.64 9.81 6.27
C SER A 84 6.58 9.01 7.17
N THR A 85 6.07 8.03 7.91
CA THR A 85 6.89 7.16 8.76
C THR A 85 7.83 6.29 7.93
N ILE A 86 7.35 5.69 6.82
CA ILE A 86 8.19 4.89 5.92
C ILE A 86 9.32 5.74 5.34
N GLN A 87 9.02 6.93 4.83
CA GLN A 87 10.00 7.84 4.25
C GLN A 87 11.01 8.36 5.28
N PHE A 88 10.60 8.50 6.54
CA PHE A 88 11.49 8.88 7.63
C PHE A 88 12.52 7.80 7.93
N PHE A 89 12.10 6.53 8.01
CA PHE A 89 13.00 5.41 8.30
C PHE A 89 13.84 4.99 7.09
N LYS A 90 13.25 4.97 5.90
CA LYS A 90 13.90 4.50 4.68
C LYS A 90 13.35 5.21 3.44
N ARG A 91 13.98 6.32 3.09
CA ARG A 91 13.52 7.24 2.03
C ARG A 91 13.39 6.60 0.65
N GLU A 92 14.21 5.62 0.35
CA GLU A 92 14.25 4.91 -0.94
C GLU A 92 13.23 3.76 -1.03
N SER A 93 12.36 3.57 -0.04
CA SER A 93 11.30 2.58 -0.11
C SER A 93 10.28 2.91 -1.19
N GLU A 94 9.86 1.91 -1.96
CA GLU A 94 8.72 2.03 -2.87
C GLU A 94 7.41 1.97 -2.05
N ILE A 95 6.49 2.89 -2.32
CA ILE A 95 5.22 3.00 -1.61
C ILE A 95 4.07 2.89 -2.59
N ILE A 96 3.21 1.88 -2.39
CA ILE A 96 1.93 1.75 -3.08
C ILE A 96 0.86 2.26 -2.12
N CYS A 97 0.06 3.23 -2.58
CA CYS A 97 -1.01 3.81 -1.76
C CYS A 97 -2.39 3.34 -2.18
N GLY A 98 -3.23 3.12 -1.21
CA GLY A 98 -4.65 2.87 -1.37
C GLY A 98 -5.48 3.64 -0.35
N GLY A 99 -6.80 3.44 -0.36
CA GLY A 99 -7.71 4.08 0.59
C GLY A 99 -8.13 5.48 0.19
N GLY A 100 -9.39 5.60 -0.27
CA GLY A 100 -10.00 6.86 -0.63
C GLY A 100 -9.57 7.43 -1.99
N ILE A 101 -9.12 6.60 -2.90
CA ILE A 101 -8.83 6.99 -4.29
C ILE A 101 -10.09 6.77 -5.12
N GLU A 102 -10.72 7.88 -5.53
CA GLU A 102 -11.90 7.89 -6.38
C GLU A 102 -11.75 8.80 -7.60
N THR A 103 -10.77 9.69 -7.60
CA THR A 103 -10.53 10.70 -8.63
C THR A 103 -9.05 10.84 -8.95
N LEU A 104 -8.75 11.48 -10.10
CA LEU A 104 -7.38 11.83 -10.47
C LEU A 104 -6.72 12.76 -9.42
N ALA A 105 -7.50 13.63 -8.78
CA ALA A 105 -6.99 14.50 -7.74
C ALA A 105 -6.49 13.71 -6.50
N ASP A 106 -7.11 12.55 -6.19
CA ASP A 106 -6.66 11.68 -5.11
C ASP A 106 -5.35 10.99 -5.47
N ILE A 107 -5.21 10.54 -6.71
CA ILE A 107 -3.95 9.98 -7.25
C ILE A 107 -2.84 11.02 -7.17
N LYS A 108 -3.12 12.24 -7.65
CA LYS A 108 -2.16 13.35 -7.57
C LYS A 108 -1.77 13.66 -6.13
N TYR A 109 -2.74 13.70 -5.21
CA TYR A 109 -2.48 13.94 -3.79
C TYR A 109 -1.46 12.96 -3.21
N TYR A 110 -1.65 11.65 -3.42
CA TYR A 110 -0.70 10.65 -2.94
C TYR A 110 0.62 10.66 -3.71
N GLY A 111 0.59 10.96 -5.00
CA GLY A 111 1.79 11.12 -5.82
C GLY A 111 2.67 12.28 -5.34
N ASP A 112 2.06 13.43 -5.03
CA ASP A 112 2.77 14.60 -4.47
C ASP A 112 3.39 14.30 -3.09
N LEU A 113 2.84 13.31 -2.36
CA LEU A 113 3.38 12.79 -1.10
C LEU A 113 4.44 11.69 -1.30
N GLY A 114 4.77 11.31 -2.54
CA GLY A 114 5.81 10.34 -2.85
C GLY A 114 5.32 8.90 -2.98
N ALA A 115 4.05 8.66 -3.34
CA ALA A 115 3.59 7.34 -3.75
C ALA A 115 4.16 6.97 -5.11
N HIS A 116 4.62 5.72 -5.25
CA HIS A 116 5.16 5.14 -6.48
C HIS A 116 4.09 4.34 -7.25
N GLY A 117 3.04 3.89 -6.55
CA GLY A 117 1.94 3.14 -7.12
C GLY A 117 0.63 3.37 -6.38
N PHE A 118 -0.49 2.96 -7.02
CA PHE A 118 -1.83 3.20 -6.49
C PHE A 118 -2.67 1.93 -6.52
N SER A 119 -3.40 1.69 -5.43
CA SER A 119 -4.31 0.56 -5.27
C SER A 119 -5.75 1.07 -5.20
N LEU A 120 -6.57 0.62 -6.14
CA LEU A 120 -7.99 0.97 -6.20
C LEU A 120 -8.81 -0.12 -5.49
N GLY A 121 -9.55 0.26 -4.47
CA GLY A 121 -10.41 -0.64 -3.68
C GLY A 121 -11.88 -0.25 -3.79
N THR A 122 -12.36 0.58 -2.88
CA THR A 122 -13.78 0.95 -2.76
C THR A 122 -14.40 1.49 -4.05
N VAL A 123 -13.65 2.22 -4.87
CA VAL A 123 -14.11 2.76 -6.15
C VAL A 123 -14.50 1.66 -7.14
N CYS A 124 -13.92 0.46 -7.01
CA CYS A 124 -14.24 -0.69 -7.88
C CYS A 124 -15.68 -1.18 -7.71
N PHE A 125 -16.33 -0.88 -6.58
CA PHE A 125 -17.76 -1.15 -6.38
C PHE A 125 -18.69 -0.11 -7.03
N HIS A 126 -18.11 0.93 -7.66
CA HIS A 126 -18.82 2.01 -8.33
C HIS A 126 -18.37 2.13 -9.80
N PRO A 127 -18.90 1.29 -10.72
CA PRO A 127 -18.38 1.15 -12.09
C PRO A 127 -18.31 2.45 -12.87
N PHE A 128 -19.28 3.35 -12.69
CA PHE A 128 -19.25 4.66 -13.35
C PHE A 128 -18.12 5.57 -12.84
N LYS A 129 -17.86 5.57 -11.52
CA LYS A 129 -16.74 6.32 -10.95
C LYS A 129 -15.40 5.73 -11.39
N LEU A 130 -15.30 4.40 -11.38
CA LEU A 130 -14.10 3.69 -11.83
C LEU A 130 -13.80 4.00 -13.30
N SER A 131 -14.80 3.88 -14.19
CA SER A 131 -14.65 4.21 -15.60
C SER A 131 -14.20 5.66 -15.81
N LYS A 132 -14.81 6.60 -15.09
CA LYS A 132 -14.43 8.01 -15.16
C LYS A 132 -12.99 8.23 -14.71
N LEU A 133 -12.58 7.58 -13.62
CA LEU A 133 -11.21 7.66 -13.11
C LEU A 133 -10.21 7.10 -14.14
N LEU A 134 -10.45 5.88 -14.64
CA LEU A 134 -9.56 5.24 -15.60
C LEU A 134 -9.40 6.05 -16.89
N ASN A 135 -10.50 6.61 -17.40
CA ASN A 135 -10.47 7.46 -18.59
C ASN A 135 -9.80 8.83 -18.36
N SER A 136 -9.58 9.22 -17.11
CA SER A 136 -8.89 10.47 -16.76
C SER A 136 -7.39 10.28 -16.54
N LEU A 137 -6.93 9.03 -16.48
CA LEU A 137 -5.50 8.75 -16.36
C LEU A 137 -4.80 9.14 -17.68
N PRO A 138 -3.56 9.70 -17.62
CA PRO A 138 -2.78 9.92 -18.82
C PRO A 138 -2.54 8.58 -19.53
N GLU A 139 -2.54 8.59 -20.86
CA GLU A 139 -2.14 7.42 -21.63
C GLU A 139 -0.71 7.05 -21.22
N GLN A 140 -0.48 5.77 -20.93
CA GLN A 140 0.87 5.25 -20.73
C GLN A 140 1.63 5.47 -22.03
N THR A 141 2.47 6.47 -22.09
CA THR A 141 3.44 6.57 -23.17
C THR A 141 4.49 5.49 -22.94
N ASP A 142 4.85 4.75 -24.01
CA ASP A 142 5.79 3.62 -24.02
C ASP A 142 7.24 3.95 -23.56
N TYR A 143 7.42 4.96 -22.74
CA TYR A 143 8.73 5.42 -22.28
C TYR A 143 9.34 4.61 -21.14
N ASP A 144 8.59 3.73 -20.48
CA ASP A 144 9.06 3.01 -19.30
C ASP A 144 9.52 1.56 -19.56
N LEU A 145 9.65 1.16 -20.85
CA LEU A 145 10.16 -0.18 -21.20
C LEU A 145 11.66 -0.22 -21.56
N ALA A 146 12.40 0.86 -21.28
CA ALA A 146 13.80 0.99 -21.69
C ALA A 146 14.76 1.29 -20.53
N HIS A 147 14.57 0.63 -19.36
CA HIS A 147 15.67 0.58 -18.35
C HIS A 147 15.60 -0.72 -17.56
#